data_aa32fec3d114a50d5a5f9ac48afb480b
#
_entry.id   aa32fec3d114a50d5a5f9ac48afb480b
#
_cell.length_a   1.000
_cell.length_b   1.000
_cell.length_c   1.000
_cell.angle_alpha   90.00
_cell.angle_beta   90.00
_cell.angle_gamma   90.00
#
_symmetry.space_group_name_H-M   'P 1'
#
loop_
_entity.id
_entity.type
_entity.pdbx_description
1 polymer ?
#
loop_
_entity_poly.entity_id
_entity_poly.type
_entity_poly.pdbx_seq_one_letter_code
_entity_poly.pdbx_strand_id
1 'polypeptide(L)'
;MQSPSTLKRHAALVDDMASLQGLDLEEQMLRGTLSFGALEDAVLRCTGCTAPDRCAQWQAAHQGTRAAPPDYCRNAPLFASLQADKP
;
A
#
# COMPACT_ATOMS: atom_id res chain seq x y z
N MET A 1 -10.40 -11.05 -14.70
CA MET A 1 -10.82 -9.70 -14.25
C MET A 1 -11.14 -9.72 -12.77
N GLN A 2 -10.65 -8.74 -12.02
CA GLN A 2 -10.92 -8.64 -10.59
C GLN A 2 -12.33 -8.10 -10.36
N SER A 3 -13.03 -8.64 -9.35
CA SER A 3 -14.33 -8.10 -8.98
C SER A 3 -14.17 -6.73 -8.30
N PRO A 4 -15.21 -5.87 -8.32
CA PRO A 4 -15.14 -4.59 -7.63
C PRO A 4 -14.86 -4.74 -6.12
N SER A 5 -15.43 -5.75 -5.47
CA SER A 5 -15.18 -5.98 -4.04
C SER A 5 -13.73 -6.40 -3.77
N THR A 6 -13.13 -7.19 -4.66
CA THR A 6 -11.71 -7.57 -4.56
C THR A 6 -10.81 -6.36 -4.72
N LEU A 7 -11.07 -5.51 -5.72
CA LEU A 7 -10.29 -4.30 -5.94
C LEU A 7 -10.40 -3.35 -4.74
N LYS A 8 -11.59 -3.19 -4.20
CA LYS A 8 -11.83 -2.33 -3.03
C LYS A 8 -11.07 -2.83 -1.80
N ARG A 9 -11.09 -4.15 -1.56
CA ARG A 9 -10.35 -4.76 -0.46
C ARG A 9 -8.85 -4.51 -0.60
N HIS A 10 -8.31 -4.71 -1.81
CA HIS A 10 -6.87 -4.53 -2.02
C HIS A 10 -6.46 -3.07 -2.01
N ALA A 11 -7.34 -2.16 -2.47
CA ALA A 11 -7.09 -0.73 -2.35
C ALA A 11 -6.97 -0.32 -0.87
N ALA A 12 -7.83 -0.86 -0.01
CA ALA A 12 -7.76 -0.62 1.43
C ALA A 12 -6.46 -1.18 2.02
N LEU A 13 -6.02 -2.37 1.59
CA LEU A 13 -4.76 -2.95 2.07
C LEU A 13 -3.57 -2.09 1.68
N VAL A 14 -3.55 -1.55 0.46
CA VAL A 14 -2.48 -0.65 0.01
C VAL A 14 -2.45 0.62 0.86
N ASP A 15 -3.61 1.25 1.05
CA ASP A 15 -3.72 2.48 1.80
C ASP A 15 -3.31 2.28 3.27
N ASP A 16 -3.79 1.22 3.89
CA ASP A 16 -3.48 0.91 5.28
C ASP A 16 -2.00 0.56 5.46
N MET A 17 -1.41 -0.17 4.51
CA MET A 17 0.03 -0.48 4.57
C MET A 17 0.86 0.81 4.47
N ALA A 18 0.47 1.73 3.59
CA ALA A 18 1.15 3.02 3.48
C ALA A 18 1.04 3.81 4.79
N SER A 19 -0.14 3.82 5.39
CA SER A 19 -0.37 4.54 6.66
C SER A 19 0.51 4.01 7.79
N LEU A 20 0.71 2.70 7.86
CA LEU A 20 1.59 2.09 8.88
C LEU A 20 3.04 2.54 8.71
N GLN A 21 3.43 2.97 7.53
CA GLN A 21 4.76 3.49 7.25
C GLN A 21 4.83 5.01 7.36
N GLY A 22 3.75 5.64 7.80
CA GLY A 22 3.69 7.10 7.91
C GLY A 22 3.50 7.80 6.59
N LEU A 23 2.98 7.10 5.58
CA LEU A 23 2.68 7.67 4.26
C LEU A 23 1.18 7.90 4.12
N ASP A 24 0.81 9.07 3.60
CA ASP A 24 -0.54 9.39 3.19
C ASP A 24 -0.57 9.45 1.67
N LEU A 25 -1.17 8.45 1.02
CA LEU A 25 -1.17 8.35 -0.43
C LEU A 25 -1.95 9.49 -1.09
N GLU A 26 -3.02 9.97 -0.45
CA GLU A 26 -3.76 11.12 -0.96
C GLU A 26 -2.88 12.36 -0.99
N GLU A 27 -2.14 12.62 0.09
CA GLU A 27 -1.18 13.73 0.14
C GLU A 27 -0.11 13.57 -0.93
N GLN A 28 0.40 12.37 -1.14
CA GLN A 28 1.40 12.12 -2.18
C GLN A 28 0.85 12.44 -3.57
N MET A 29 -0.42 12.15 -3.81
CA MET A 29 -1.08 12.49 -5.08
C MET A 29 -1.22 14.00 -5.22
N LEU A 30 -1.63 14.69 -4.18
CA LEU A 30 -1.78 16.15 -4.19
C LEU A 30 -0.43 16.86 -4.41
N ARG A 31 0.65 16.28 -3.91
CA ARG A 31 2.00 16.82 -4.09
C ARG A 31 2.62 16.49 -5.44
N GLY A 32 1.99 15.60 -6.21
CA GLY A 32 2.49 15.18 -7.51
C GLY A 32 3.57 14.11 -7.46
N THR A 33 3.85 13.54 -6.29
CA THR A 33 4.85 12.47 -6.15
C THR A 33 4.29 11.09 -6.47
N LEU A 34 2.96 10.96 -6.51
CA LEU A 34 2.27 9.72 -6.85
C LEU A 34 1.17 10.05 -7.86
N SER A 35 1.27 9.51 -9.08
CA SER A 35 0.23 9.70 -10.09
C SER A 35 -0.94 8.75 -9.81
N PHE A 36 -2.12 9.11 -10.36
CA PHE A 36 -3.29 8.24 -10.27
C PHE A 36 -3.02 6.88 -10.93
N GLY A 37 -2.33 6.88 -12.08
CA GLY A 37 -1.96 5.62 -12.75
C GLY A 37 -1.04 4.76 -11.92
N ALA A 38 -0.08 5.37 -11.21
CA ALA A 38 0.82 4.63 -10.32
C ALA A 38 0.05 4.02 -9.15
N LEU A 39 -0.95 4.73 -8.62
CA LEU A 39 -1.80 4.20 -7.56
C LEU A 39 -2.62 3.01 -8.06
N GLU A 40 -3.21 3.11 -9.26
CA GLU A 40 -3.94 1.99 -9.87
C GLU A 40 -3.04 0.77 -10.04
N ASP A 41 -1.82 0.98 -10.54
CA ASP A 41 -0.85 -0.10 -10.71
C ASP A 41 -0.48 -0.74 -9.37
N ALA A 42 -0.38 0.06 -8.31
CA ALA A 42 -0.09 -0.46 -6.97
C ALA A 42 -1.21 -1.37 -6.48
N VAL A 43 -2.47 -0.97 -6.69
CA VAL A 43 -3.61 -1.82 -6.30
C VAL A 43 -3.61 -3.11 -7.10
N LEU A 44 -3.32 -3.05 -8.41
CA LEU A 44 -3.26 -4.24 -9.25
C LEU A 44 -2.12 -5.18 -8.81
N ARG A 45 -0.96 -4.64 -8.44
CA ARG A 45 0.12 -5.47 -7.87
C ARG A 45 -0.32 -6.14 -6.58
N CYS A 46 -1.07 -5.43 -5.74
CA CYS A 46 -1.61 -5.97 -4.50
C CYS A 46 -2.56 -7.13 -4.76
N THR A 47 -3.39 -7.05 -5.81
CA THR A 47 -4.30 -8.16 -6.17
C THR A 47 -3.53 -9.42 -6.58
N GLY A 48 -2.29 -9.27 -7.04
CA GLY A 48 -1.41 -10.39 -7.36
C GLY A 48 -0.68 -10.98 -6.16
N CYS A 49 -0.82 -10.40 -4.99
CA CYS A 49 -0.20 -10.91 -3.77
C CYS A 49 -0.85 -12.23 -3.37
N THR A 50 -0.01 -13.20 -2.95
CA THR A 50 -0.48 -14.52 -2.55
C THR A 50 -0.88 -14.60 -1.08
N ALA A 51 -0.74 -13.50 -0.32
CA ALA A 51 -0.91 -13.54 1.13
C ALA A 51 -1.76 -12.36 1.67
N PRO A 52 -2.96 -12.06 1.07
CA PRO A 52 -3.76 -10.93 1.55
C PRO A 52 -4.26 -11.11 2.98
N ASP A 53 -4.58 -12.34 3.39
CA ASP A 53 -5.06 -12.60 4.75
C ASP A 53 -3.94 -12.43 5.78
N ARG A 54 -2.72 -12.89 5.45
CA ARG A 54 -1.55 -12.66 6.28
C ARG A 54 -1.23 -11.18 6.39
N CYS A 55 -1.38 -10.45 5.28
CA CYS A 55 -1.17 -9.01 5.25
C CYS A 55 -2.13 -8.30 6.20
N ALA A 56 -3.42 -8.64 6.15
CA ALA A 56 -4.42 -8.05 7.02
C ALA A 56 -4.11 -8.32 8.50
N GLN A 57 -3.70 -9.54 8.83
CA GLN A 57 -3.29 -9.91 10.20
C GLN A 57 -2.03 -9.16 10.63
N TRP A 58 -1.06 -9.03 9.74
CA TRP A 58 0.16 -8.30 10.00
C TRP A 58 -0.12 -6.83 10.29
N GLN A 59 -0.99 -6.21 9.47
CA GLN A 59 -1.38 -4.81 9.67
C GLN A 59 -2.06 -4.63 11.03
N ALA A 60 -2.96 -5.54 11.39
CA ALA A 60 -3.65 -5.47 12.68
C ALA A 60 -2.67 -5.58 13.85
N ALA A 61 -1.65 -6.42 13.72
CA ALA A 61 -0.64 -6.61 14.76
C ALA A 61 0.30 -5.41 14.90
N HIS A 62 0.43 -4.58 13.87
CA HIS A 62 1.38 -3.45 13.84
C HIS A 62 0.70 -2.09 13.95
N GLN A 63 -0.57 -2.03 14.34
CA GLN A 63 -1.27 -0.76 14.54
C GLN A 63 -0.56 0.08 15.58
N GLY A 64 -0.40 1.36 15.26
CA GLY A 64 0.26 2.30 16.16
C GLY A 64 1.77 2.27 16.15
N THR A 65 2.39 1.43 15.33
CA THR A 65 3.84 1.36 15.17
C THR A 65 4.23 1.65 13.72
N ARG A 66 5.41 2.21 13.52
CA ARG A 66 5.99 2.31 12.19
C ARG A 66 6.81 1.07 11.93
N ALA A 67 6.51 0.38 10.85
CA ALA A 67 7.21 -0.82 10.48
C ALA A 67 7.36 -0.89 8.97
N ALA A 68 8.49 -1.41 8.49
CA ALA A 68 8.65 -1.70 7.09
C ALA A 68 7.64 -2.77 6.67
N PRO A 69 7.16 -2.76 5.40
CA PRO A 69 6.23 -3.77 4.96
C PRO A 69 6.87 -5.16 4.99
N PRO A 70 6.05 -6.22 5.14
CA PRO A 70 6.58 -7.58 5.07
C PRO A 70 7.27 -7.83 3.72
N ASP A 71 8.20 -8.75 3.68
CA ASP A 71 8.97 -9.07 2.47
C ASP A 71 8.10 -9.62 1.32
N TYR A 72 6.91 -10.15 1.63
CA TYR A 72 5.98 -10.58 0.58
C TYR A 72 5.15 -9.43 -0.01
N CYS A 73 5.27 -8.21 0.50
CA CYS A 73 4.52 -7.06 -0.03
C CYS A 73 5.05 -6.64 -1.39
N ARG A 74 4.19 -6.69 -2.41
CA ARG A 74 4.58 -6.37 -3.79
C ARG A 74 4.78 -4.87 -4.03
N ASN A 75 4.33 -4.04 -3.11
CA ASN A 75 4.46 -2.58 -3.19
C ASN A 75 5.57 -2.03 -2.30
N ALA A 76 6.37 -2.88 -1.68
CA ALA A 76 7.47 -2.43 -0.84
C ALA A 76 8.42 -1.46 -1.57
N PRO A 77 8.80 -1.70 -2.85
CA PRO A 77 9.64 -0.74 -3.57
C PRO A 77 8.97 0.62 -3.78
N LEU A 78 7.66 0.64 -4.05
CA LEU A 78 6.93 1.90 -4.19
C LEU A 78 6.96 2.68 -2.87
N PHE A 79 6.66 2.03 -1.77
CA PHE A 79 6.65 2.69 -0.46
C PHE A 79 8.03 3.22 -0.10
N ALA A 80 9.09 2.47 -0.39
CA ALA A 80 10.46 2.93 -0.18
C ALA A 80 10.77 4.17 -1.00
N SER A 81 10.32 4.21 -2.27
CA SER A 81 10.47 5.36 -3.15
C SER A 81 9.78 6.59 -2.59
N LEU A 82 8.55 6.44 -2.10
CA LEU A 82 7.79 7.55 -1.52
C LEU A 82 8.41 8.04 -0.22
N GLN A 83 9.00 7.15 0.58
CA GLN A 83 9.72 7.55 1.79
C GLN A 83 10.94 8.41 1.46
N ALA A 84 11.66 8.05 0.39
CA ALA A 84 12.85 8.80 -0.04
C ALA A 84 12.49 10.23 -0.47
N ASP A 85 11.27 10.47 -0.97
CA ASP A 85 10.80 11.78 -1.41
C ASP A 85 10.22 12.62 -0.28
N LYS A 86 10.15 12.11 0.93
CA LYS A 86 9.67 12.87 2.08
C LYS A 86 10.69 13.92 2.49
N PRO A 87 10.24 15.16 2.78
CA PRO A 87 11.13 16.18 3.32
C PRO A 87 11.59 15.86 4.73
#